data_5307eefec05cb628208eab98b9fe32e5
#
_entry.id   5307eefec05cb628208eab98b9fe32e5
#
_cell.length_a   1.000
_cell.length_b   1.000
_cell.length_c   1.000
_cell.angle_alpha   90.00
_cell.angle_beta   90.00
_cell.angle_gamma   90.00
#
_symmetry.space_group_name_H-M   'P 1'
#
loop_
_entity.id
_entity.type
_entity.pdbx_description
1 polymer ?
#
loop_
_entity_poly.entity_id
_entity_poly.type
_entity_poly.pdbx_seq_one_letter_code
_entity_poly.pdbx_strand_id
1 'polypeptide(L)'
;MSESKIRNMEELASVSGISRPTLSKYFNDPESVRASTRKKVEAALETYDYQPNIYAMNQNRRLTKNIGIVVPYLADPFFAEIARVIENLVIQGGFRPILLSSHGGTGQEIENLDSLRSIRPAGVLLAPLGRNSDVAAIERFCADVPTVLFDNSIGDLGEAFFGLDNPQSIKMMVNYLHETGEPPTFFEMRTPTNPNAYKRRNAYIESMEALDLEPKLIQIEGDTWDFEDIGYQGGLEAIRTRQLTTDTVLCSNDRLAIGFLAAAYECGLRVGSGTGCALRVAGHDDHPYARFTCPPLTTVAQDYSAIATRSVEAILKLIESGERAEQRDTTLFEGTLIKRVSA
;
A
#
# COMPACT_ATOMS: atom_id res chain seq x y z
N MET A 1 -7.20 49.77 -11.90
CA MET A 1 -8.00 49.59 -10.67
C MET A 1 -7.87 48.13 -10.36
N SER A 2 -7.24 47.74 -9.27
CA SER A 2 -7.09 46.35 -8.84
C SER A 2 -8.49 45.84 -8.49
N GLU A 3 -9.04 44.96 -9.33
CA GLU A 3 -10.28 44.22 -8.99
C GLU A 3 -9.99 43.43 -7.71
N SER A 4 -10.71 43.74 -6.64
CA SER A 4 -10.51 43.06 -5.36
C SER A 4 -10.93 41.61 -5.55
N LYS A 5 -9.99 40.71 -5.42
CA LYS A 5 -10.21 39.25 -5.52
C LYS A 5 -11.30 38.82 -4.54
N ILE A 6 -12.35 38.19 -5.03
CA ILE A 6 -13.46 37.69 -4.21
C ILE A 6 -12.95 36.63 -3.22
N ARG A 7 -13.22 36.83 -1.94
CA ARG A 7 -12.62 36.03 -0.84
C ARG A 7 -13.57 34.98 -0.27
N ASN A 8 -14.87 35.15 -0.43
CA ASN A 8 -15.85 34.25 0.16
C ASN A 8 -17.14 34.16 -0.66
N MET A 9 -17.98 33.20 -0.32
CA MET A 9 -19.24 32.92 -1.02
C MET A 9 -20.26 34.07 -0.88
N GLU A 10 -20.19 34.88 0.17
CA GLU A 10 -21.08 36.03 0.38
C GLU A 10 -20.74 37.15 -0.59
N GLU A 11 -19.47 37.43 -0.78
CA GLU A 11 -19.02 38.38 -1.79
C GLU A 11 -19.40 37.92 -3.21
N LEU A 12 -19.20 36.63 -3.53
CA LEU A 12 -19.65 36.07 -4.82
C LEU A 12 -21.16 36.21 -5.02
N ALA A 13 -21.95 35.90 -4.00
CA ALA A 13 -23.39 36.06 -4.04
C ALA A 13 -23.80 37.52 -4.32
N SER A 14 -23.13 38.47 -3.67
CA SER A 14 -23.39 39.90 -3.83
C SER A 14 -23.10 40.39 -5.24
N VAL A 15 -21.96 39.98 -5.85
CA VAL A 15 -21.56 40.49 -7.18
C VAL A 15 -22.21 39.71 -8.33
N SER A 16 -22.53 38.43 -8.16
CA SER A 16 -23.17 37.60 -9.18
C SER A 16 -24.70 37.69 -9.21
N GLY A 17 -25.32 38.22 -8.14
CA GLY A 17 -26.75 38.22 -7.98
C GLY A 17 -27.38 36.84 -7.72
N ILE A 18 -26.55 35.83 -7.44
CA ILE A 18 -26.99 34.46 -7.16
C ILE A 18 -27.04 34.27 -5.64
N SER A 19 -28.18 33.81 -5.12
CA SER A 19 -28.29 33.64 -3.68
C SER A 19 -27.28 32.66 -3.07
N ARG A 20 -26.77 32.97 -1.87
CA ARG A 20 -25.83 32.08 -1.15
C ARG A 20 -26.32 30.62 -1.00
N PRO A 21 -27.63 30.36 -0.69
CA PRO A 21 -28.15 29.01 -0.69
C PRO A 21 -28.04 28.30 -2.04
N THR A 22 -28.23 29.00 -3.15
CA THR A 22 -28.11 28.45 -4.53
C THR A 22 -26.65 28.12 -4.85
N LEU A 23 -25.73 29.02 -4.51
CA LEU A 23 -24.29 28.74 -4.64
C LEU A 23 -23.87 27.55 -3.79
N SER A 24 -24.29 27.51 -2.52
CA SER A 24 -24.01 26.39 -1.62
C SER A 24 -24.56 25.07 -2.16
N LYS A 25 -25.76 25.06 -2.71
CA LYS A 25 -26.37 23.87 -3.33
C LYS A 25 -25.58 23.42 -4.55
N TYR A 26 -25.19 24.34 -5.44
CA TYR A 26 -24.35 24.04 -6.60
C TYR A 26 -23.01 23.44 -6.21
N PHE A 27 -22.29 24.02 -5.25
CA PHE A 27 -21.00 23.51 -4.82
C PHE A 27 -21.08 22.15 -4.10
N ASN A 28 -22.25 21.84 -3.53
CA ASN A 28 -22.49 20.56 -2.89
C ASN A 28 -22.83 19.45 -3.91
N ASP A 29 -23.70 19.77 -4.85
CA ASP A 29 -24.18 18.88 -5.87
C ASP A 29 -24.65 19.73 -7.08
N PRO A 30 -23.80 19.92 -8.12
CA PRO A 30 -24.14 20.70 -9.29
C PRO A 30 -25.40 20.20 -10.02
N GLU A 31 -25.63 18.87 -10.03
CA GLU A 31 -26.78 18.27 -10.71
C GLU A 31 -28.11 18.55 -9.97
N SER A 32 -28.08 18.83 -8.68
CA SER A 32 -29.27 19.22 -7.91
C SER A 32 -29.81 20.61 -8.24
N VAL A 33 -29.04 21.40 -9.02
CA VAL A 33 -29.41 22.75 -9.44
C VAL A 33 -29.90 22.71 -10.89
N ARG A 34 -30.98 23.47 -11.19
CA ARG A 34 -31.51 23.55 -12.57
C ARG A 34 -30.43 23.96 -13.57
N ALA A 35 -30.41 23.36 -14.76
CA ALA A 35 -29.40 23.59 -15.79
C ALA A 35 -29.18 25.08 -16.13
N SER A 36 -30.25 25.88 -16.17
CA SER A 36 -30.16 27.33 -16.39
C SER A 36 -29.46 28.08 -15.27
N THR A 37 -29.66 27.64 -14.02
CA THR A 37 -29.00 28.24 -12.85
C THR A 37 -27.54 27.78 -12.77
N ARG A 38 -27.26 26.51 -13.12
CA ARG A 38 -25.90 25.97 -13.21
C ARG A 38 -25.03 26.80 -14.15
N LYS A 39 -25.50 27.04 -15.38
CA LYS A 39 -24.80 27.90 -16.35
C LYS A 39 -24.52 29.31 -15.83
N LYS A 40 -25.43 29.89 -15.05
CA LYS A 40 -25.22 31.21 -14.45
C LYS A 40 -24.13 31.16 -13.38
N VAL A 41 -24.10 30.10 -12.56
CA VAL A 41 -23.07 29.94 -11.55
C VAL A 41 -21.70 29.73 -12.21
N GLU A 42 -21.61 28.87 -13.21
CA GLU A 42 -20.37 28.60 -13.97
C GLU A 42 -19.82 29.87 -14.59
N ALA A 43 -20.67 30.66 -15.26
CA ALA A 43 -20.28 31.94 -15.82
C ALA A 43 -19.80 32.95 -14.76
N ALA A 44 -20.42 32.95 -13.60
CA ALA A 44 -20.00 33.82 -12.49
C ALA A 44 -18.64 33.38 -11.92
N LEU A 45 -18.40 32.06 -11.78
CA LEU A 45 -17.13 31.52 -11.33
C LEU A 45 -15.98 31.88 -12.27
N GLU A 46 -16.22 31.78 -13.57
CA GLU A 46 -15.24 32.15 -14.59
C GLU A 46 -14.99 33.67 -14.62
N THR A 47 -16.06 34.47 -14.55
CA THR A 47 -15.97 35.92 -14.59
C THR A 47 -15.17 36.49 -13.41
N TYR A 48 -15.37 35.91 -12.22
CA TYR A 48 -14.78 36.42 -10.97
C TYR A 48 -13.58 35.65 -10.48
N ASP A 49 -13.10 34.64 -11.23
CA ASP A 49 -11.99 33.74 -10.84
C ASP A 49 -12.11 33.26 -9.39
N TYR A 50 -13.36 32.91 -8.99
CA TYR A 50 -13.66 32.51 -7.63
C TYR A 50 -13.51 31.01 -7.45
N GLN A 51 -12.67 30.62 -6.49
CA GLN A 51 -12.58 29.25 -6.02
C GLN A 51 -13.18 29.12 -4.62
N PRO A 52 -14.18 28.23 -4.43
CA PRO A 52 -14.79 28.06 -3.14
C PRO A 52 -13.78 27.54 -2.10
N ASN A 53 -13.82 28.13 -0.90
CA ASN A 53 -13.04 27.60 0.21
C ASN A 53 -13.68 26.27 0.69
N ILE A 54 -13.03 25.17 0.36
CA ILE A 54 -13.49 23.82 0.70
C ILE A 54 -13.64 23.62 2.21
N TYR A 55 -12.79 24.24 3.02
CA TYR A 55 -12.89 24.19 4.49
C TYR A 55 -14.17 24.88 4.98
N ALA A 56 -14.49 26.04 4.45
CA ALA A 56 -15.74 26.74 4.81
C ALA A 56 -16.99 25.98 4.37
N MET A 57 -16.95 25.30 3.23
CA MET A 57 -18.03 24.45 2.76
C MET A 57 -18.24 23.21 3.64
N ASN A 58 -17.18 22.65 4.16
CA ASN A 58 -17.20 21.44 4.98
C ASN A 58 -17.53 21.72 6.45
N GLN A 59 -17.47 22.97 6.92
CA GLN A 59 -17.76 23.34 8.32
C GLN A 59 -19.12 22.87 8.82
N ASN A 60 -20.12 22.81 7.95
CA ASN A 60 -21.50 22.39 8.28
C ASN A 60 -21.79 20.93 7.91
N ARG A 61 -20.82 20.17 7.41
CA ARG A 61 -20.98 18.75 7.09
C ARG A 61 -20.52 17.90 8.26
N ARG A 62 -21.28 16.86 8.57
CA ARG A 62 -20.88 15.85 9.57
C ARG A 62 -19.62 15.11 9.12
N LEU A 63 -19.53 14.81 7.83
CA LEU A 63 -18.35 14.20 7.18
C LEU A 63 -18.01 14.96 5.91
N THR A 64 -16.72 15.04 5.58
CA THR A 64 -16.25 15.65 4.33
C THR A 64 -16.33 14.64 3.19
N LYS A 65 -16.13 15.10 1.93
CA LYS A 65 -15.96 14.19 0.78
C LYS A 65 -14.49 13.72 0.62
N ASN A 66 -13.72 13.69 1.69
CA ASN A 66 -12.33 13.23 1.66
C ASN A 66 -12.25 11.79 2.15
N ILE A 67 -11.43 10.98 1.50
CA ILE A 67 -11.00 9.66 1.98
C ILE A 67 -9.48 9.71 2.16
N GLY A 68 -9.02 9.38 3.38
CA GLY A 68 -7.60 9.26 3.67
C GLY A 68 -7.05 7.92 3.14
N ILE A 69 -5.82 7.96 2.63
CA ILE A 69 -5.06 6.78 2.24
C ILE A 69 -3.72 6.90 2.95
N VAL A 70 -3.42 5.99 3.86
CA VAL A 70 -2.17 6.01 4.64
C VAL A 70 -1.37 4.76 4.32
N VAL A 71 -0.13 4.94 3.89
CA VAL A 71 0.79 3.83 3.56
C VAL A 71 2.07 3.93 4.38
N PRO A 72 2.75 2.80 4.66
CA PRO A 72 4.01 2.77 5.39
C PRO A 72 5.11 3.57 4.71
N TYR A 73 5.29 3.37 3.40
CA TYR A 73 6.38 3.99 2.64
C TYR A 73 5.99 4.15 1.17
N LEU A 74 5.70 5.39 0.74
CA LEU A 74 5.19 5.65 -0.61
C LEU A 74 6.23 5.41 -1.71
N ALA A 75 7.53 5.50 -1.41
CA ALA A 75 8.58 5.21 -2.38
C ALA A 75 8.75 3.70 -2.64
N ASP A 76 8.12 2.82 -1.85
CA ASP A 76 8.05 1.40 -2.16
C ASP A 76 7.06 1.18 -3.32
N PRO A 77 7.49 0.54 -4.43
CA PRO A 77 6.65 0.37 -5.62
C PRO A 77 5.35 -0.41 -5.39
N PHE A 78 5.31 -1.33 -4.43
CA PHE A 78 4.07 -2.00 -4.06
C PHE A 78 3.05 -1.00 -3.49
N PHE A 79 3.48 -0.17 -2.51
CA PHE A 79 2.59 0.84 -1.93
C PHE A 79 2.24 1.95 -2.91
N ALA A 80 3.15 2.32 -3.81
CA ALA A 80 2.86 3.29 -4.87
C ALA A 80 1.78 2.78 -5.82
N GLU A 81 1.86 1.52 -6.28
CA GLU A 81 0.88 0.95 -7.19
C GLU A 81 -0.49 0.72 -6.54
N ILE A 82 -0.54 0.17 -5.34
CA ILE A 82 -1.82 -0.03 -4.65
C ILE A 82 -2.50 1.30 -4.32
N ALA A 83 -1.72 2.31 -3.89
CA ALA A 83 -2.24 3.65 -3.63
C ALA A 83 -2.81 4.29 -4.90
N ARG A 84 -2.15 4.15 -6.06
CA ARG A 84 -2.64 4.63 -7.36
C ARG A 84 -3.98 3.99 -7.75
N VAL A 85 -4.14 2.68 -7.52
CA VAL A 85 -5.41 1.98 -7.81
C VAL A 85 -6.50 2.48 -6.87
N ILE A 86 -6.22 2.56 -5.58
CA ILE A 86 -7.15 3.09 -4.56
C ILE A 86 -7.57 4.53 -4.90
N GLU A 87 -6.61 5.40 -5.22
CA GLU A 87 -6.87 6.79 -5.59
C GLU A 87 -7.86 6.90 -6.74
N ASN A 88 -7.64 6.14 -7.83
CA ASN A 88 -8.53 6.13 -8.99
C ASN A 88 -9.96 5.68 -8.62
N LEU A 89 -10.09 4.62 -7.81
CA LEU A 89 -11.39 4.11 -7.39
C LEU A 89 -12.12 5.10 -6.46
N VAL A 90 -11.40 5.75 -5.56
CA VAL A 90 -11.94 6.81 -4.67
C VAL A 90 -12.46 8.00 -5.47
N ILE A 91 -11.72 8.42 -6.51
CA ILE A 91 -12.15 9.50 -7.43
C ILE A 91 -13.41 9.08 -8.20
N GLN A 92 -13.45 7.85 -8.73
CA GLN A 92 -14.64 7.32 -9.43
C GLN A 92 -15.86 7.24 -8.50
N GLY A 93 -15.65 6.96 -7.21
CA GLY A 93 -16.68 7.01 -6.17
C GLY A 93 -17.14 8.43 -5.80
N GLY A 94 -16.60 9.48 -6.42
CA GLY A 94 -16.97 10.89 -6.17
C GLY A 94 -16.36 11.49 -4.89
N PHE A 95 -15.29 10.87 -4.37
CA PHE A 95 -14.54 11.34 -3.21
C PHE A 95 -13.18 11.93 -3.63
N ARG A 96 -12.55 12.62 -2.70
CA ARG A 96 -11.21 13.20 -2.86
C ARG A 96 -10.21 12.39 -2.04
N PRO A 97 -9.23 11.73 -2.66
CA PRO A 97 -8.18 11.03 -1.95
C PRO A 97 -7.23 12.02 -1.28
N ILE A 98 -6.77 11.68 -0.08
CA ILE A 98 -5.68 12.35 0.64
C ILE A 98 -4.66 11.29 0.97
N LEU A 99 -3.57 11.26 0.21
CA LEU A 99 -2.52 10.26 0.34
C LEU A 99 -1.44 10.76 1.30
N LEU A 100 -1.12 9.97 2.32
CA LEU A 100 -0.11 10.23 3.33
C LEU A 100 0.83 9.02 3.46
N SER A 101 2.11 9.30 3.71
CA SER A 101 3.12 8.28 3.97
C SER A 101 3.64 8.41 5.40
N SER A 102 3.78 7.29 6.10
CA SER A 102 4.35 7.25 7.45
C SER A 102 5.89 7.20 7.44
N HIS A 103 6.51 7.14 6.25
CA HIS A 103 7.96 7.05 6.06
C HIS A 103 8.64 5.99 6.95
N GLY A 104 7.91 4.91 7.27
CA GLY A 104 8.37 3.84 8.16
C GLY A 104 8.40 4.21 9.64
N GLY A 105 7.97 5.41 10.02
CA GLY A 105 8.07 5.94 11.39
C GLY A 105 6.75 5.96 12.16
N THR A 106 6.75 5.40 13.37
CA THR A 106 5.58 5.37 14.28
C THR A 106 5.04 6.76 14.59
N GLY A 107 5.94 7.73 14.86
CA GLY A 107 5.55 9.11 15.14
C GLY A 107 4.82 9.74 13.96
N GLN A 108 5.32 9.53 12.73
CA GLN A 108 4.69 10.05 11.53
C GLN A 108 3.34 9.36 11.24
N GLU A 109 3.20 8.05 11.55
CA GLU A 109 1.91 7.37 11.45
C GLU A 109 0.87 8.03 12.36
N ILE A 110 1.22 8.31 13.62
CA ILE A 110 0.35 9.01 14.57
C ILE A 110 -0.02 10.41 14.07
N GLU A 111 0.97 11.21 13.66
CA GLU A 111 0.73 12.56 13.13
C GLU A 111 -0.19 12.57 11.90
N ASN A 112 -0.04 11.58 11.01
CA ASN A 112 -0.91 11.40 9.86
C ASN A 112 -2.36 11.11 10.28
N LEU A 113 -2.56 10.23 11.26
CA LEU A 113 -3.89 9.90 11.79
C LEU A 113 -4.53 11.11 12.45
N ASP A 114 -3.81 11.86 13.29
CA ASP A 114 -4.31 13.08 13.95
C ASP A 114 -4.66 14.17 12.93
N SER A 115 -3.85 14.33 11.89
CA SER A 115 -4.10 15.26 10.79
C SER A 115 -5.39 14.90 10.04
N LEU A 116 -5.56 13.61 9.70
CA LEU A 116 -6.78 13.11 9.06
C LEU A 116 -8.01 13.31 9.97
N ARG A 117 -7.90 13.00 11.26
CA ARG A 117 -8.99 13.18 12.23
C ARG A 117 -9.46 14.64 12.28
N SER A 118 -8.53 15.61 12.19
CA SER A 118 -8.82 17.03 12.22
C SER A 118 -9.68 17.52 11.04
N ILE A 119 -9.50 16.90 9.86
CA ILE A 119 -10.25 17.24 8.63
C ILE A 119 -11.56 16.46 8.48
N ARG A 120 -11.89 15.55 9.41
CA ARG A 120 -13.10 14.73 9.44
C ARG A 120 -13.36 14.00 8.12
N PRO A 121 -12.49 13.08 7.69
CA PRO A 121 -12.67 12.36 6.45
C PRO A 121 -13.93 11.48 6.53
N ALA A 122 -14.50 11.15 5.38
CA ALA A 122 -15.62 10.20 5.31
C ALA A 122 -15.17 8.78 5.72
N GLY A 123 -13.92 8.44 5.45
CA GLY A 123 -13.29 7.20 5.86
C GLY A 123 -11.80 7.20 5.57
N VAL A 124 -11.11 6.18 6.03
CA VAL A 124 -9.66 6.01 5.83
C VAL A 124 -9.35 4.58 5.41
N LEU A 125 -8.47 4.45 4.43
CA LEU A 125 -7.80 3.22 4.02
C LEU A 125 -6.39 3.26 4.59
N LEU A 126 -6.06 2.33 5.50
CA LEU A 126 -4.81 2.33 6.26
C LEU A 126 -4.03 1.03 6.02
N ALA A 127 -2.82 1.13 5.52
CA ALA A 127 -1.81 0.09 5.63
C ALA A 127 -0.90 0.44 6.83
N PRO A 128 -1.06 -0.22 7.98
CA PRO A 128 -0.31 0.11 9.18
C PRO A 128 1.15 -0.38 9.11
N LEU A 129 2.04 0.23 9.91
CA LEU A 129 3.41 -0.23 10.10
C LEU A 129 3.51 -1.61 10.79
N GLY A 130 2.40 -2.13 11.27
CA GLY A 130 2.33 -3.43 11.90
C GLY A 130 2.94 -3.44 13.30
N ARG A 131 4.03 -4.20 13.50
CA ARG A 131 4.67 -4.29 14.82
C ARG A 131 5.21 -2.96 15.34
N ASN A 132 5.52 -2.04 14.45
CA ASN A 132 6.02 -0.71 14.77
C ASN A 132 4.91 0.32 14.95
N SER A 133 3.64 -0.04 14.72
CA SER A 133 2.51 0.86 14.95
C SER A 133 2.22 1.06 16.44
N ASP A 134 1.78 2.25 16.80
CA ASP A 134 1.13 2.49 18.10
C ASP A 134 -0.32 1.98 18.05
N VAL A 135 -0.54 0.77 18.56
CA VAL A 135 -1.84 0.10 18.54
C VAL A 135 -2.92 0.95 19.20
N ALA A 136 -2.59 1.60 20.33
CA ALA A 136 -3.56 2.42 21.06
C ALA A 136 -3.95 3.71 20.28
N ALA A 137 -3.01 4.28 19.53
CA ALA A 137 -3.31 5.42 18.66
C ALA A 137 -4.24 5.03 17.51
N ILE A 138 -3.97 3.87 16.86
CA ILE A 138 -4.84 3.36 15.78
C ILE A 138 -6.22 2.98 16.31
N GLU A 139 -6.30 2.33 17.48
CA GLU A 139 -7.58 1.99 18.13
C GLU A 139 -8.43 3.24 18.37
N ARG A 140 -7.86 4.27 18.99
CA ARG A 140 -8.54 5.55 19.19
C ARG A 140 -9.00 6.20 17.89
N PHE A 141 -8.17 6.10 16.84
CA PHE A 141 -8.52 6.62 15.53
C PHE A 141 -9.70 5.87 14.91
N CYS A 142 -9.64 4.54 14.90
CA CYS A 142 -10.71 3.67 14.40
C CYS A 142 -12.02 3.85 15.18
N ALA A 143 -11.97 4.23 16.46
CA ALA A 143 -13.17 4.54 17.23
C ALA A 143 -13.95 5.73 16.68
N ASP A 144 -13.26 6.73 16.11
CA ASP A 144 -13.86 7.98 15.63
C ASP A 144 -14.08 8.03 14.11
N VAL A 145 -13.24 7.31 13.33
CA VAL A 145 -13.20 7.39 11.87
C VAL A 145 -13.40 6.00 11.26
N PRO A 146 -14.37 5.81 10.34
CA PRO A 146 -14.51 4.57 9.59
C PRO A 146 -13.18 4.21 8.90
N THR A 147 -12.61 3.06 9.25
CA THR A 147 -11.27 2.68 8.78
C THR A 147 -11.28 1.26 8.26
N VAL A 148 -10.76 1.05 7.05
CA VAL A 148 -10.50 -0.25 6.46
C VAL A 148 -8.98 -0.45 6.39
N LEU A 149 -8.50 -1.59 6.90
CA LEU A 149 -7.10 -1.96 6.84
C LEU A 149 -6.79 -2.72 5.54
N PHE A 150 -5.61 -2.51 4.99
CA PHE A 150 -5.12 -3.29 3.85
C PHE A 150 -3.64 -3.63 4.01
N ASP A 151 -3.16 -4.62 3.24
CA ASP A 151 -1.81 -5.20 3.29
C ASP A 151 -1.46 -5.84 4.63
N ASN A 152 -1.57 -5.12 5.73
CA ASN A 152 -1.33 -5.66 7.07
C ASN A 152 -2.46 -5.31 8.04
N SER A 153 -2.67 -6.17 9.03
CA SER A 153 -3.70 -6.01 10.08
C SER A 153 -3.06 -5.81 11.45
N ILE A 154 -3.77 -5.13 12.32
CA ILE A 154 -3.45 -5.02 13.76
C ILE A 154 -4.63 -5.57 14.53
N GLY A 155 -4.50 -6.80 15.04
CA GLY A 155 -5.59 -7.48 15.72
C GLY A 155 -6.90 -7.40 14.93
N ASP A 156 -7.98 -7.04 15.61
CA ASP A 156 -9.31 -6.87 15.03
C ASP A 156 -9.67 -5.40 14.76
N LEU A 157 -8.67 -4.50 14.70
CA LEU A 157 -8.91 -3.07 14.45
C LEU A 157 -9.39 -2.84 13.01
N GLY A 158 -10.17 -1.77 12.84
CA GLY A 158 -10.79 -1.40 11.58
C GLY A 158 -12.05 -2.23 11.26
N GLU A 159 -12.86 -1.73 10.33
CA GLU A 159 -14.16 -2.31 9.95
C GLU A 159 -14.02 -3.49 8.98
N ALA A 160 -12.89 -3.55 8.26
CA ALA A 160 -12.52 -4.64 7.37
C ALA A 160 -11.01 -4.73 7.20
N PHE A 161 -10.54 -5.88 6.71
CA PHE A 161 -9.13 -6.09 6.34
C PHE A 161 -9.01 -6.90 5.05
N PHE A 162 -8.17 -6.43 4.15
CA PHE A 162 -7.86 -7.07 2.87
C PHE A 162 -6.35 -7.15 2.66
N GLY A 163 -5.82 -8.35 2.44
CA GLY A 163 -4.38 -8.55 2.29
C GLY A 163 -4.03 -9.83 1.56
N LEU A 164 -2.74 -10.12 1.45
CA LEU A 164 -2.24 -11.34 0.84
C LEU A 164 -2.24 -12.50 1.85
N ASP A 165 -2.56 -13.70 1.37
CA ASP A 165 -2.25 -14.95 2.07
C ASP A 165 -0.75 -15.26 1.95
N ASN A 166 0.06 -14.65 2.85
CA ASN A 166 1.51 -14.87 2.87
C ASN A 166 1.89 -16.35 3.11
N PRO A 167 1.22 -17.11 4.01
CA PRO A 167 1.43 -18.55 4.15
C PRO A 167 1.25 -19.32 2.85
N GLN A 168 0.14 -19.12 2.13
CA GLN A 168 -0.13 -19.78 0.86
C GLN A 168 0.96 -19.47 -0.17
N SER A 169 1.32 -18.19 -0.34
CA SER A 169 2.25 -17.75 -1.36
C SER A 169 3.69 -18.24 -1.11
N ILE A 170 4.15 -18.24 0.14
CA ILE A 170 5.47 -18.75 0.52
C ILE A 170 5.51 -20.27 0.38
N LYS A 171 4.49 -20.99 0.85
CA LYS A 171 4.40 -22.44 0.68
C LYS A 171 4.46 -22.84 -0.79
N MET A 172 3.73 -22.14 -1.66
CA MET A 172 3.75 -22.36 -3.11
C MET A 172 5.15 -22.16 -3.70
N MET A 173 5.86 -21.10 -3.30
CA MET A 173 7.22 -20.83 -3.78
C MET A 173 8.24 -21.85 -3.26
N VAL A 174 8.18 -22.22 -1.98
CA VAL A 174 9.07 -23.25 -1.40
C VAL A 174 8.89 -24.58 -2.12
N ASN A 175 7.65 -25.01 -2.32
CA ASN A 175 7.36 -26.28 -3.05
C ASN A 175 7.91 -26.22 -4.48
N TYR A 176 7.65 -25.13 -5.21
CA TYR A 176 8.17 -24.97 -6.57
C TYR A 176 9.69 -25.04 -6.63
N LEU A 177 10.38 -24.34 -5.73
CA LEU A 177 11.85 -24.32 -5.71
C LEU A 177 12.43 -25.69 -5.35
N HIS A 178 11.82 -26.39 -4.40
CA HIS A 178 12.23 -27.75 -3.99
C HIS A 178 11.97 -28.80 -5.08
N GLU A 179 10.82 -28.73 -5.76
CA GLU A 179 10.49 -29.66 -6.85
C GLU A 179 11.39 -29.50 -8.10
N THR A 180 11.92 -28.30 -8.30
CA THR A 180 12.73 -27.95 -9.50
C THR A 180 14.22 -27.88 -9.25
N GLY A 181 14.69 -28.05 -8.01
CA GLY A 181 16.10 -27.99 -7.64
C GLY A 181 16.35 -28.24 -6.16
N GLU A 182 17.38 -27.64 -5.60
CA GLU A 182 17.66 -27.75 -4.18
C GLU A 182 16.66 -26.94 -3.33
N PRO A 183 16.39 -27.37 -2.07
CA PRO A 183 15.56 -26.61 -1.14
C PRO A 183 16.11 -25.19 -0.93
N PRO A 184 15.25 -24.16 -0.87
CA PRO A 184 15.72 -22.80 -0.78
C PRO A 184 16.28 -22.47 0.61
N THR A 185 17.36 -21.69 0.64
CA THR A 185 17.77 -20.90 1.81
C THR A 185 16.99 -19.58 1.80
N PHE A 186 16.40 -19.20 2.93
CA PHE A 186 15.62 -17.95 3.04
C PHE A 186 16.52 -16.77 3.41
N PHE A 187 16.50 -15.74 2.57
CA PHE A 187 17.31 -14.55 2.72
C PHE A 187 16.44 -13.37 3.13
N GLU A 188 16.71 -12.80 4.31
CA GLU A 188 15.86 -11.78 4.89
C GLU A 188 16.63 -10.80 5.77
N MET A 189 16.03 -9.66 6.08
CA MET A 189 16.51 -8.77 7.12
C MET A 189 16.25 -9.38 8.51
N ARG A 190 17.23 -9.27 9.42
CA ARG A 190 17.07 -9.68 10.81
C ARG A 190 15.94 -8.92 11.50
N THR A 191 15.86 -7.61 11.27
CA THR A 191 14.86 -6.70 11.81
C THR A 191 14.11 -6.01 10.65
N PRO A 192 13.18 -6.73 10.00
CA PRO A 192 12.53 -6.20 8.81
C PRO A 192 11.60 -5.04 9.14
N THR A 193 11.67 -3.99 8.32
CA THR A 193 10.75 -2.85 8.34
C THR A 193 9.41 -3.18 7.67
N ASN A 194 9.41 -4.12 6.71
CA ASN A 194 8.18 -4.59 6.07
C ASN A 194 7.36 -5.42 7.07
N PRO A 195 6.09 -5.04 7.36
CA PRO A 195 5.26 -5.72 8.35
C PRO A 195 4.93 -7.19 8.01
N ASN A 196 4.95 -7.57 6.72
CA ASN A 196 4.64 -8.93 6.28
C ASN A 196 5.86 -9.88 6.27
N ALA A 197 7.07 -9.38 6.44
CA ALA A 197 8.29 -10.21 6.39
C ALA A 197 8.31 -11.33 7.45
N TYR A 198 7.81 -11.05 8.67
CA TYR A 198 7.70 -12.08 9.71
C TYR A 198 6.70 -13.19 9.37
N LYS A 199 5.60 -12.85 8.67
CA LYS A 199 4.63 -13.84 8.20
C LYS A 199 5.25 -14.75 7.16
N ARG A 200 6.06 -14.17 6.26
CA ARG A 200 6.79 -14.90 5.21
C ARG A 200 7.86 -15.81 5.81
N ARG A 201 8.63 -15.33 6.79
CA ARG A 201 9.60 -16.15 7.54
C ARG A 201 8.95 -17.37 8.18
N ASN A 202 7.88 -17.14 8.97
CA ASN A 202 7.20 -18.23 9.65
C ASN A 202 6.64 -19.25 8.65
N ALA A 203 6.00 -18.77 7.58
CA ALA A 203 5.49 -19.63 6.52
C ALA A 203 6.60 -20.42 5.81
N TYR A 204 7.80 -19.85 5.63
CA TYR A 204 8.95 -20.56 5.10
C TYR A 204 9.38 -21.69 6.04
N ILE A 205 9.53 -21.41 7.35
CA ILE A 205 9.91 -22.41 8.35
C ILE A 205 8.90 -23.56 8.36
N GLU A 206 7.61 -23.25 8.47
CA GLU A 206 6.52 -24.24 8.46
C GLU A 206 6.50 -25.06 7.16
N SER A 207 6.80 -24.43 6.01
CA SER A 207 6.82 -25.13 4.72
C SER A 207 8.01 -26.09 4.60
N MET A 208 9.18 -25.71 5.11
CA MET A 208 10.36 -26.58 5.14
C MET A 208 10.15 -27.76 6.11
N GLU A 209 9.63 -27.52 7.29
CA GLU A 209 9.31 -28.56 8.27
C GLU A 209 8.27 -29.55 7.74
N ALA A 210 7.26 -29.06 6.99
CA ALA A 210 6.27 -29.93 6.34
C ALA A 210 6.85 -30.82 5.23
N LEU A 211 8.02 -30.51 4.73
CA LEU A 211 8.80 -31.31 3.77
C LEU A 211 9.88 -32.20 4.45
N ASP A 212 9.89 -32.26 5.79
CA ASP A 212 10.94 -32.91 6.58
C ASP A 212 12.36 -32.35 6.30
N LEU A 213 12.45 -31.05 5.98
CA LEU A 213 13.68 -30.34 5.69
C LEU A 213 14.02 -29.34 6.80
N GLU A 214 15.32 -29.19 7.11
CA GLU A 214 15.77 -28.19 8.07
C GLU A 214 15.71 -26.77 7.45
N PRO A 215 14.99 -25.80 8.07
CA PRO A 215 14.99 -24.42 7.60
C PRO A 215 16.36 -23.79 7.65
N LYS A 216 16.78 -23.12 6.60
CA LYS A 216 18.06 -22.40 6.50
C LYS A 216 17.79 -20.91 6.30
N LEU A 217 18.23 -20.09 7.27
CA LEU A 217 18.00 -18.65 7.27
C LEU A 217 19.32 -17.89 7.13
N ILE A 218 19.40 -16.97 6.20
CA ILE A 218 20.45 -15.94 6.14
C ILE A 218 19.80 -14.63 6.54
N GLN A 219 20.17 -14.15 7.72
CA GLN A 219 19.64 -12.93 8.31
C GLN A 219 20.66 -11.80 8.20
N ILE A 220 20.37 -10.83 7.36
CA ILE A 220 21.24 -9.69 7.08
C ILE A 220 20.87 -8.48 7.94
N GLU A 221 21.85 -7.63 8.22
CA GLU A 221 21.64 -6.37 8.93
C GLU A 221 20.95 -5.35 8.01
N GLY A 222 20.10 -4.51 8.59
CA GLY A 222 19.35 -3.46 7.93
C GLY A 222 18.07 -3.14 8.69
N ASP A 223 17.73 -1.86 8.75
CA ASP A 223 16.57 -1.32 9.47
C ASP A 223 15.86 -0.21 8.69
N THR A 224 16.22 -0.03 7.42
CA THR A 224 15.64 0.99 6.53
C THR A 224 14.77 0.37 5.43
N TRP A 225 14.22 1.22 4.57
CA TRP A 225 13.46 0.82 3.38
C TRP A 225 14.32 0.73 2.11
N ASP A 226 15.66 0.81 2.24
CA ASP A 226 16.60 0.69 1.10
C ASP A 226 16.94 -0.78 0.83
N PHE A 227 15.90 -1.57 0.56
CA PHE A 227 15.99 -3.03 0.44
C PHE A 227 16.97 -3.50 -0.62
N GLU A 228 17.11 -2.76 -1.74
CA GLU A 228 18.04 -3.11 -2.81
C GLU A 228 19.50 -3.01 -2.34
N ASP A 229 19.86 -1.95 -1.63
CA ASP A 229 21.23 -1.82 -1.08
C ASP A 229 21.47 -2.82 0.04
N ILE A 230 20.50 -3.00 0.95
CA ILE A 230 20.56 -4.01 2.02
C ILE A 230 20.74 -5.41 1.42
N GLY A 231 19.97 -5.75 0.38
CA GLY A 231 20.06 -7.03 -0.32
C GLY A 231 21.39 -7.20 -1.04
N TYR A 232 21.95 -6.13 -1.61
CA TYR A 232 23.25 -6.14 -2.25
C TYR A 232 24.39 -6.35 -1.25
N GLN A 233 24.46 -5.56 -0.18
CA GLN A 233 25.52 -5.67 0.84
C GLN A 233 25.46 -7.03 1.57
N GLY A 234 24.26 -7.44 2.00
CA GLY A 234 24.05 -8.72 2.65
C GLY A 234 24.31 -9.91 1.70
N GLY A 235 23.96 -9.77 0.43
CA GLY A 235 24.26 -10.76 -0.61
C GLY A 235 25.76 -10.92 -0.83
N LEU A 236 26.51 -9.82 -0.92
CA LEU A 236 27.99 -9.86 -1.03
C LEU A 236 28.61 -10.56 0.19
N GLU A 237 28.16 -10.25 1.39
CA GLU A 237 28.64 -10.88 2.61
C GLU A 237 28.34 -12.38 2.60
N ALA A 238 27.08 -12.77 2.34
CA ALA A 238 26.63 -14.16 2.33
C ALA A 238 27.41 -15.02 1.32
N ILE A 239 27.67 -14.48 0.11
CA ILE A 239 28.43 -15.18 -0.94
C ILE A 239 29.90 -15.28 -0.55
N ARG A 240 30.56 -14.19 -0.15
CA ARG A 240 32.00 -14.14 0.17
C ARG A 240 32.35 -14.98 1.40
N THR A 241 31.47 -15.03 2.39
CA THR A 241 31.65 -15.81 3.61
C THR A 241 31.09 -17.25 3.51
N ARG A 242 30.58 -17.64 2.34
CA ARG A 242 30.06 -18.98 2.05
C ARG A 242 28.91 -19.41 2.98
N GLN A 243 27.99 -18.50 3.28
CA GLN A 243 26.80 -18.80 4.08
C GLN A 243 25.71 -19.57 3.31
N LEU A 244 25.79 -19.58 1.98
CA LEU A 244 24.86 -20.33 1.12
C LEU A 244 25.10 -21.82 1.31
N THR A 245 24.11 -22.54 1.82
CA THR A 245 24.16 -23.99 2.06
C THR A 245 23.55 -24.79 0.90
N THR A 246 22.80 -24.11 0.03
CA THR A 246 22.19 -24.66 -1.19
C THR A 246 22.44 -23.69 -2.35
N ASP A 247 22.18 -24.14 -3.56
CA ASP A 247 22.27 -23.30 -4.77
C ASP A 247 21.01 -22.42 -4.98
N THR A 248 20.03 -22.51 -4.07
CA THR A 248 18.73 -21.87 -4.23
C THR A 248 18.46 -20.89 -3.07
N VAL A 249 18.17 -19.65 -3.43
CA VAL A 249 17.89 -18.55 -2.49
C VAL A 249 16.49 -18.02 -2.72
N LEU A 250 15.68 -17.99 -1.66
CA LEU A 250 14.37 -17.31 -1.62
C LEU A 250 14.51 -16.03 -0.78
N CYS A 251 14.46 -14.88 -1.43
CA CYS A 251 14.47 -13.60 -0.75
C CYS A 251 13.06 -13.25 -0.24
N SER A 252 12.97 -12.63 0.93
CA SER A 252 11.70 -12.30 1.58
C SER A 252 10.85 -11.27 0.80
N ASN A 253 11.48 -10.51 -0.13
CA ASN A 253 10.81 -9.68 -1.13
C ASN A 253 11.70 -9.50 -2.37
N ASP A 254 11.11 -8.97 -3.45
CA ASP A 254 11.80 -8.76 -4.73
C ASP A 254 12.91 -7.71 -4.66
N ARG A 255 12.76 -6.68 -3.84
CA ARG A 255 13.76 -5.61 -3.74
C ARG A 255 15.06 -6.14 -3.11
N LEU A 256 14.95 -7.00 -2.08
CA LEU A 256 16.12 -7.74 -1.57
C LEU A 256 16.70 -8.67 -2.62
N ALA A 257 15.84 -9.35 -3.41
CA ALA A 257 16.28 -10.24 -4.49
C ALA A 257 17.00 -9.47 -5.60
N ILE A 258 16.57 -8.28 -5.96
CA ILE A 258 17.24 -7.40 -6.94
C ILE A 258 18.65 -7.06 -6.46
N GLY A 259 18.79 -6.66 -5.19
CA GLY A 259 20.10 -6.43 -4.58
C GLY A 259 20.97 -7.67 -4.55
N PHE A 260 20.41 -8.83 -4.19
CA PHE A 260 21.13 -10.11 -4.19
C PHE A 260 21.61 -10.52 -5.59
N LEU A 261 20.78 -10.29 -6.63
CA LEU A 261 21.19 -10.52 -8.03
C LEU A 261 22.39 -9.66 -8.43
N ALA A 262 22.43 -8.40 -8.02
CA ALA A 262 23.57 -7.50 -8.26
C ALA A 262 24.84 -8.01 -7.53
N ALA A 263 24.71 -8.49 -6.29
CA ALA A 263 25.81 -9.08 -5.53
C ALA A 263 26.34 -10.37 -6.20
N ALA A 264 25.44 -11.24 -6.65
CA ALA A 264 25.82 -12.46 -7.39
C ALA A 264 26.58 -12.13 -8.67
N TYR A 265 26.12 -11.14 -9.43
CA TYR A 265 26.79 -10.66 -10.63
C TYR A 265 28.21 -10.13 -10.34
N GLU A 266 28.38 -9.30 -9.31
CA GLU A 266 29.70 -8.79 -8.90
C GLU A 266 30.65 -9.91 -8.49
N CYS A 267 30.14 -10.96 -7.83
CA CYS A 267 30.92 -12.16 -7.46
C CYS A 267 31.17 -13.11 -8.64
N GLY A 268 30.73 -12.77 -9.85
CA GLY A 268 30.93 -13.61 -11.05
C GLY A 268 30.05 -14.86 -11.06
N LEU A 269 28.98 -14.92 -10.25
CA LEU A 269 28.07 -16.06 -10.18
C LEU A 269 26.95 -15.91 -11.21
N ARG A 270 26.77 -16.92 -12.02
CA ARG A 270 25.68 -16.97 -13.00
C ARG A 270 24.40 -17.45 -12.31
N VAL A 271 23.34 -16.62 -12.34
CA VAL A 271 22.03 -16.94 -11.78
C VAL A 271 21.10 -17.48 -12.86
N GLY A 272 20.31 -18.51 -12.52
CA GLY A 272 19.29 -19.11 -13.38
C GLY A 272 19.08 -20.59 -13.09
N SER A 273 18.07 -21.18 -13.74
CA SER A 273 17.75 -22.62 -13.66
C SER A 273 18.44 -23.47 -14.73
N GLY A 274 19.22 -22.87 -15.64
CA GLY A 274 19.87 -23.56 -16.76
C GLY A 274 21.26 -24.16 -16.43
N THR A 275 21.74 -25.02 -17.29
CA THR A 275 23.08 -25.61 -17.17
C THR A 275 24.18 -24.53 -17.09
N GLY A 276 25.08 -24.68 -16.12
CA GLY A 276 26.17 -23.73 -15.86
C GLY A 276 25.79 -22.51 -15.05
N CYS A 277 24.57 -22.45 -14.51
CA CYS A 277 24.19 -21.51 -13.44
C CYS A 277 24.71 -22.03 -12.09
N ALA A 278 25.17 -21.12 -11.25
CA ALA A 278 25.72 -21.41 -9.93
C ALA A 278 24.69 -21.19 -8.82
N LEU A 279 23.67 -20.39 -9.09
CA LEU A 279 22.63 -20.03 -8.13
C LEU A 279 21.28 -19.91 -8.82
N ARG A 280 20.22 -20.20 -8.05
CA ARG A 280 18.83 -19.88 -8.34
C ARG A 280 18.36 -18.84 -7.34
N VAL A 281 17.64 -17.81 -7.80
CA VAL A 281 17.15 -16.73 -6.95
C VAL A 281 15.68 -16.51 -7.21
N ALA A 282 14.88 -16.50 -6.16
CA ALA A 282 13.47 -16.16 -6.21
C ALA A 282 13.15 -15.02 -5.23
N GLY A 283 12.11 -14.27 -5.52
CA GLY A 283 11.62 -13.19 -4.70
C GLY A 283 10.14 -13.34 -4.36
N HIS A 284 9.53 -12.23 -3.96
CA HIS A 284 8.12 -12.11 -3.61
C HIS A 284 7.68 -10.66 -3.81
N ASP A 285 6.52 -10.42 -4.40
CA ASP A 285 5.73 -9.20 -4.64
C ASP A 285 5.47 -8.89 -6.13
N ASP A 286 6.16 -9.54 -7.06
CA ASP A 286 6.19 -9.23 -8.51
C ASP A 286 6.45 -7.74 -8.77
N HIS A 287 7.53 -7.25 -8.15
CA HIS A 287 7.99 -5.88 -8.32
C HIS A 287 8.03 -5.48 -9.81
N PRO A 288 7.64 -4.26 -10.21
CA PRO A 288 7.58 -3.83 -11.62
C PRO A 288 8.87 -4.08 -12.42
N TYR A 289 10.03 -4.06 -11.75
CA TYR A 289 11.32 -4.35 -12.38
C TYR A 289 11.73 -5.82 -12.36
N ALA A 290 11.03 -6.71 -11.65
CA ALA A 290 11.37 -8.13 -11.55
C ALA A 290 11.52 -8.82 -12.93
N ARG A 291 10.69 -8.44 -13.90
CA ARG A 291 10.76 -8.93 -15.28
C ARG A 291 11.92 -8.36 -16.11
N PHE A 292 12.57 -7.31 -15.65
CA PHE A 292 13.66 -6.61 -16.34
C PHE A 292 15.02 -6.81 -15.67
N THR A 293 15.11 -7.58 -14.58
CA THR A 293 16.39 -7.98 -14.00
C THR A 293 17.15 -8.91 -14.95
N CYS A 294 18.42 -9.12 -14.71
CA CYS A 294 19.26 -10.02 -15.47
C CYS A 294 19.86 -11.10 -14.55
N PRO A 295 19.27 -12.32 -14.54
CA PRO A 295 18.11 -12.78 -15.31
C PRO A 295 16.77 -12.24 -14.75
N PRO A 296 15.66 -12.32 -15.55
CA PRO A 296 14.32 -11.99 -15.05
C PRO A 296 13.95 -12.82 -13.82
N LEU A 297 13.47 -12.15 -12.76
CA LEU A 297 13.26 -12.71 -11.43
C LEU A 297 11.98 -13.53 -11.34
N THR A 298 12.09 -14.80 -10.92
CA THR A 298 10.98 -15.66 -10.49
C THR A 298 10.45 -15.14 -9.14
N THR A 299 9.14 -14.96 -9.02
CA THR A 299 8.52 -14.30 -7.86
C THR A 299 7.07 -14.76 -7.66
N VAL A 300 6.43 -14.27 -6.60
CA VAL A 300 4.98 -14.40 -6.39
C VAL A 300 4.33 -13.04 -6.57
N ALA A 301 3.36 -12.95 -7.47
CA ALA A 301 2.55 -11.75 -7.65
C ALA A 301 1.46 -11.67 -6.59
N GLN A 302 1.25 -10.46 -6.05
CA GLN A 302 0.11 -10.11 -5.23
C GLN A 302 -0.99 -9.50 -6.10
N ASP A 303 -2.26 -9.84 -5.84
CA ASP A 303 -3.38 -9.16 -6.51
C ASP A 303 -3.73 -7.85 -5.78
N TYR A 304 -2.84 -6.85 -5.91
CA TYR A 304 -3.08 -5.52 -5.32
C TYR A 304 -4.30 -4.82 -5.92
N SER A 305 -4.73 -5.20 -7.13
CA SER A 305 -5.97 -4.67 -7.72
C SER A 305 -7.20 -5.17 -6.98
N ALA A 306 -7.27 -6.47 -6.68
CA ALA A 306 -8.35 -7.04 -5.88
C ALA A 306 -8.35 -6.50 -4.44
N ILE A 307 -7.16 -6.41 -3.81
CA ILE A 307 -7.01 -5.81 -2.47
C ILE A 307 -7.54 -4.38 -2.46
N ALA A 308 -7.10 -3.54 -3.41
CA ALA A 308 -7.53 -2.14 -3.53
C ALA A 308 -9.04 -2.03 -3.76
N THR A 309 -9.58 -2.81 -4.71
CA THR A 309 -11.01 -2.77 -5.06
C THR A 309 -11.87 -3.14 -3.87
N ARG A 310 -11.58 -4.25 -3.19
CA ARG A 310 -12.33 -4.67 -2.01
C ARG A 310 -12.23 -3.67 -0.86
N SER A 311 -11.05 -3.07 -0.66
CA SER A 311 -10.85 -2.05 0.36
C SER A 311 -11.70 -0.80 0.10
N VAL A 312 -11.75 -0.34 -1.16
CA VAL A 312 -12.56 0.83 -1.54
C VAL A 312 -14.05 0.50 -1.49
N GLU A 313 -14.49 -0.65 -1.99
CA GLU A 313 -15.89 -1.09 -1.88
C GLU A 313 -16.37 -1.12 -0.43
N ALA A 314 -15.55 -1.68 0.47
CA ALA A 314 -15.88 -1.75 1.89
C ALA A 314 -16.02 -0.36 2.53
N ILE A 315 -15.07 0.55 2.29
CA ILE A 315 -15.15 1.90 2.87
C ILE A 315 -16.32 2.69 2.28
N LEU A 316 -16.62 2.59 0.99
CA LEU A 316 -17.76 3.26 0.37
C LEU A 316 -19.09 2.74 0.94
N LYS A 317 -19.23 1.43 1.12
CA LYS A 317 -20.41 0.82 1.75
C LYS A 317 -20.63 1.33 3.18
N LEU A 318 -19.57 1.45 3.98
CA LEU A 318 -19.63 1.99 5.34
C LEU A 318 -20.07 3.47 5.35
N ILE A 319 -19.58 4.25 4.39
CA ILE A 319 -19.96 5.65 4.23
C ILE A 319 -21.43 5.79 3.83
N GLU A 320 -21.92 4.96 2.93
CA GLU A 320 -23.31 4.98 2.45
C GLU A 320 -24.30 4.53 3.51
N SER A 321 -24.00 3.44 4.23
CA SER A 321 -24.88 2.93 5.30
C SER A 321 -24.90 3.86 6.52
N GLY A 322 -23.79 4.52 6.82
CA GLY A 322 -23.58 5.28 8.05
C GLY A 322 -23.52 4.41 9.31
N GLU A 323 -23.50 3.10 9.16
CA GLU A 323 -23.46 2.10 10.23
C GLU A 323 -22.16 1.31 10.18
N ARG A 324 -21.64 0.93 11.33
CA ARG A 324 -20.50 0.02 11.42
C ARG A 324 -20.92 -1.38 11.02
N ALA A 325 -19.99 -2.15 10.45
CA ALA A 325 -20.26 -3.53 10.10
C ALA A 325 -20.54 -4.37 11.37
N GLU A 326 -21.62 -5.19 11.35
CA GLU A 326 -21.90 -6.13 12.44
C GLU A 326 -20.79 -7.19 12.59
N GLN A 327 -20.17 -7.55 11.49
CA GLN A 327 -19.04 -8.48 11.44
C GLN A 327 -17.96 -7.91 10.54
N ARG A 328 -16.71 -7.91 11.02
CA ARG A 328 -15.54 -7.48 10.27
C ARG A 328 -15.30 -8.40 9.07
N ASP A 329 -15.25 -7.85 7.86
CA ASP A 329 -14.84 -8.59 6.67
C ASP A 329 -13.31 -8.72 6.66
N THR A 330 -12.82 -9.97 6.69
CA THR A 330 -11.40 -10.28 6.59
C THR A 330 -11.18 -11.21 5.43
N THR A 331 -10.58 -10.71 4.35
CA THR A 331 -10.32 -11.47 3.14
C THR A 331 -8.82 -11.48 2.84
N LEU A 332 -8.26 -12.68 2.70
CA LEU A 332 -6.91 -12.91 2.21
C LEU A 332 -6.96 -13.39 0.76
N PHE A 333 -6.19 -12.75 -0.10
CA PHE A 333 -6.07 -13.13 -1.51
C PHE A 333 -4.89 -14.06 -1.71
N GLU A 334 -5.04 -15.07 -2.55
CA GLU A 334 -3.95 -15.97 -2.90
C GLU A 334 -2.93 -15.26 -3.80
N GLY A 335 -1.64 -15.56 -3.58
CA GLY A 335 -0.57 -15.15 -4.48
C GLY A 335 -0.52 -16.03 -5.73
N THR A 336 0.04 -15.51 -6.80
CA THR A 336 0.24 -16.22 -8.07
C THR A 336 1.74 -16.38 -8.37
N LEU A 337 2.21 -17.60 -8.59
CA LEU A 337 3.61 -17.87 -8.95
C LEU A 337 3.91 -17.38 -10.37
N ILE A 338 4.89 -16.51 -10.50
CA ILE A 338 5.40 -15.97 -11.76
C ILE A 338 6.77 -16.58 -12.04
N LYS A 339 6.78 -17.65 -12.83
CA LYS A 339 8.00 -18.34 -13.23
C LYS A 339 8.76 -17.53 -14.26
N ARG A 340 10.04 -17.28 -13.99
CA ARG A 340 10.97 -16.60 -14.90
C ARG A 340 12.31 -17.34 -14.94
N VAL A 341 13.38 -16.69 -15.39
CA VAL A 341 14.66 -17.34 -15.68
C VAL A 341 15.54 -17.54 -14.44
N SER A 342 15.33 -16.75 -13.38
CA SER A 342 16.22 -16.76 -12.22
C SER A 342 16.11 -17.99 -11.31
N ALA A 343 14.96 -18.71 -11.38
CA ALA A 343 14.78 -19.96 -10.64
C ALA A 343 13.74 -20.87 -11.30
#